data_77a39b76c7ba36c15f77d27843bcc633
#
_entry.id   77a39b76c7ba36c15f77d27843bcc633
#
_cell.length_a   1.000
_cell.length_b   1.000
_cell.length_c   1.000
_cell.angle_alpha   90.00
_cell.angle_beta   90.00
_cell.angle_gamma   90.00
#
_symmetry.space_group_name_H-M   'P 1'
#
loop_
_entity.id
_entity.type
_entity.pdbx_description
1 polymer ?
#
loop_
_entity_poly.entity_id
_entity_poly.type
_entity_poly.pdbx_seq_one_letter_code
_entity_poly.pdbx_strand_id
1 'polypeptide(L)'
;MQNVLQAQYAQYRSAQDSIDLINKKYHDLKHQIAVLRSETSEEKAHYLDAMEQEIRSYEAQNKTGNEVLDTILTSKSLYCQQHGITLTCVADGAALDFMDTMDLCSLFGNALDNAIESVEKLPDSEQRLIHLVVARQKGFLWIRVENTYDGAFQADGTLPKTTKTDARCHGYGLKSIYDTAEKYGGTAEISTQENQFTLKVLFPIKQK
;
A
#
# COMPACT_ATOMS: atom_id res chain seq x y z
N MET A 1 0.97 19.42 -16.81
CA MET A 1 0.08 19.23 -15.65
C MET A 1 -1.10 18.29 -15.95
N GLN A 2 -1.84 18.45 -17.05
CA GLN A 2 -2.99 17.60 -17.39
C GLN A 2 -2.66 16.08 -17.53
N ASN A 3 -1.51 15.72 -18.11
CA ASN A 3 -1.13 14.32 -18.34
C ASN A 3 -0.83 13.54 -17.05
N VAL A 4 -0.34 14.20 -16.01
CA VAL A 4 -0.05 13.57 -14.71
C VAL A 4 -1.34 13.30 -13.96
N LEU A 5 -2.28 14.23 -13.99
CA LEU A 5 -3.60 14.08 -13.38
C LEU A 5 -4.40 12.94 -14.05
N GLN A 6 -4.30 12.83 -15.38
CA GLN A 6 -4.94 11.75 -16.14
C GLN A 6 -4.33 10.37 -15.83
N ALA A 7 -2.99 10.29 -15.69
CA ALA A 7 -2.32 9.06 -15.33
C ALA A 7 -2.68 8.61 -13.89
N GLN A 8 -2.72 9.53 -12.94
CA GLN A 8 -3.14 9.26 -11.55
C GLN A 8 -4.61 8.82 -11.48
N TYR A 9 -5.48 9.48 -12.25
CA TYR A 9 -6.90 9.13 -12.32
C TYR A 9 -7.12 7.76 -12.97
N ALA A 10 -6.35 7.41 -14.00
CA ALA A 10 -6.39 6.10 -14.64
C ALA A 10 -5.91 5.00 -13.68
N GLN A 11 -4.85 5.24 -12.91
CA GLN A 11 -4.34 4.32 -11.89
C GLN A 11 -5.33 4.12 -10.76
N TYR A 12 -5.99 5.20 -10.30
CA TYR A 12 -7.06 5.12 -9.30
C TYR A 12 -8.25 4.30 -9.82
N ARG A 13 -8.74 4.58 -11.04
CA ARG A 13 -9.83 3.79 -11.63
C ARG A 13 -9.48 2.33 -11.80
N SER A 14 -8.28 2.02 -12.27
CA SER A 14 -7.82 0.63 -12.42
C SER A 14 -7.74 -0.11 -11.08
N ALA A 15 -7.31 0.57 -10.02
CA ALA A 15 -7.31 0.03 -8.65
C ALA A 15 -8.75 -0.20 -8.15
N GLN A 16 -9.64 0.77 -8.36
CA GLN A 16 -11.05 0.68 -7.97
C GLN A 16 -11.77 -0.45 -8.72
N ASP A 17 -11.61 -0.52 -10.05
CA ASP A 17 -12.20 -1.58 -10.88
C ASP A 17 -11.69 -2.97 -10.48
N SER A 18 -10.42 -3.09 -10.09
CA SER A 18 -9.82 -4.34 -9.58
C SER A 18 -10.43 -4.76 -8.24
N ILE A 19 -10.67 -3.81 -7.35
CA ILE A 19 -11.29 -4.04 -6.03
C ILE A 19 -12.75 -4.43 -6.19
N ASP A 20 -13.50 -3.73 -7.02
CA ASP A 20 -14.91 -4.06 -7.30
C ASP A 20 -15.03 -5.45 -7.92
N LEU A 21 -14.10 -5.83 -8.80
CA LEU A 21 -14.04 -7.17 -9.37
C LEU A 21 -13.72 -8.24 -8.32
N ILE A 22 -12.78 -7.96 -7.43
CA ILE A 22 -12.40 -8.86 -6.32
C ILE A 22 -13.59 -9.01 -5.37
N ASN A 23 -14.22 -7.93 -4.95
CA ASN A 23 -15.37 -7.93 -4.06
C ASN A 23 -16.56 -8.68 -4.68
N LYS A 24 -16.81 -8.49 -5.98
CA LYS A 24 -17.86 -9.21 -6.69
C LYS A 24 -17.57 -10.71 -6.77
N LYS A 25 -16.34 -11.09 -7.16
CA LYS A 25 -15.93 -12.51 -7.18
C LYS A 25 -15.98 -13.15 -5.79
N TYR A 26 -15.57 -12.40 -4.75
CA TYR A 26 -15.67 -12.82 -3.37
C TYR A 26 -17.12 -13.10 -2.96
N HIS A 27 -18.03 -12.17 -3.26
CA HIS A 27 -19.46 -12.32 -2.97
C HIS A 27 -20.06 -13.53 -3.69
N ASP A 28 -19.73 -13.72 -4.97
CA ASP A 28 -20.20 -14.84 -5.79
C ASP A 28 -19.65 -16.17 -5.26
N LEU A 29 -18.40 -16.22 -4.86
CA LEU A 29 -17.77 -17.41 -4.27
C LEU A 29 -18.40 -17.77 -2.91
N LYS A 30 -18.63 -16.78 -2.04
CA LYS A 30 -19.32 -16.97 -0.76
C LYS A 30 -20.74 -17.53 -0.93
N HIS A 31 -21.44 -17.06 -1.96
CA HIS A 31 -22.76 -17.58 -2.30
C HIS A 31 -22.70 -19.01 -2.83
N GLN A 32 -21.73 -19.35 -3.69
CA GLN A 32 -21.51 -20.72 -4.18
C GLN A 32 -21.14 -21.70 -3.05
N ILE A 33 -20.30 -21.27 -2.10
CA ILE A 33 -19.95 -22.07 -0.90
C ILE A 33 -21.19 -22.32 -0.04
N ALA A 34 -22.03 -21.30 0.18
CA ALA A 34 -23.27 -21.47 0.95
C ALA A 34 -24.24 -22.47 0.32
N VAL A 35 -24.34 -22.49 -1.01
CA VAL A 35 -25.14 -23.46 -1.76
C VAL A 35 -24.55 -24.87 -1.67
N LEU A 36 -23.23 -25.01 -1.79
CA LEU A 36 -22.55 -26.31 -1.67
C LEU A 36 -22.60 -26.91 -0.24
N ARG A 37 -22.65 -26.06 0.80
CA ARG A 37 -22.83 -26.51 2.20
C ARG A 37 -24.20 -27.14 2.47
N SER A 38 -25.20 -26.85 1.66
CA SER A 38 -26.52 -27.47 1.79
C SER A 38 -26.58 -28.94 1.33
N GLU A 39 -25.53 -29.44 0.70
CA GLU A 39 -25.41 -30.83 0.24
C GLU A 39 -24.41 -31.61 1.12
N THR A 40 -24.90 -32.57 1.88
CA THR A 40 -24.16 -33.34 2.91
C THR A 40 -23.14 -34.33 2.34
N SER A 41 -21.82 -34.03 2.51
CA SER A 41 -20.74 -35.03 2.50
C SER A 41 -19.56 -34.45 3.30
N GLU A 42 -18.98 -35.25 4.22
CA GLU A 42 -17.86 -34.84 5.09
C GLU A 42 -16.60 -34.38 4.33
N GLU A 43 -16.29 -35.00 3.18
CA GLU A 43 -15.15 -34.59 2.35
C GLU A 43 -15.37 -33.22 1.70
N LYS A 44 -16.61 -32.90 1.33
CA LYS A 44 -16.97 -31.56 0.82
C LYS A 44 -16.87 -30.48 1.91
N ALA A 45 -17.22 -30.81 3.16
CA ALA A 45 -17.11 -29.86 4.27
C ALA A 45 -15.65 -29.43 4.50
N HIS A 46 -14.71 -30.38 4.47
CA HIS A 46 -13.29 -30.07 4.64
C HIS A 46 -12.72 -29.23 3.48
N TYR A 47 -13.16 -29.52 2.23
CA TYR A 47 -12.75 -28.73 1.07
C TYR A 47 -13.32 -27.31 1.10
N LEU A 48 -14.56 -27.16 1.56
CA LEU A 48 -15.21 -25.87 1.74
C LEU A 48 -14.60 -25.05 2.88
N ASP A 49 -14.20 -25.69 3.98
CA ASP A 49 -13.50 -25.02 5.08
C ASP A 49 -12.12 -24.51 4.65
N ALA A 50 -11.40 -25.28 3.82
CA ALA A 50 -10.12 -24.85 3.24
C ALA A 50 -10.30 -23.66 2.29
N MET A 51 -11.31 -23.71 1.42
CA MET A 51 -11.66 -22.58 0.56
C MET A 51 -12.12 -21.34 1.35
N GLU A 52 -12.87 -21.54 2.43
CA GLU A 52 -13.31 -20.44 3.30
C GLU A 52 -12.15 -19.81 4.06
N GLN A 53 -11.16 -20.60 4.47
CA GLN A 53 -9.90 -20.09 5.04
C GLN A 53 -9.08 -19.31 4.01
N GLU A 54 -8.99 -19.82 2.79
CA GLU A 54 -8.32 -19.12 1.69
C GLU A 54 -9.01 -17.80 1.38
N ILE A 55 -10.34 -17.77 1.33
CA ILE A 55 -11.15 -16.57 1.13
C ILE A 55 -11.00 -15.59 2.30
N ARG A 56 -10.95 -16.06 3.56
CA ARG A 56 -10.71 -15.21 4.73
C ARG A 56 -9.32 -14.58 4.73
N SER A 57 -8.35 -15.21 4.07
CA SER A 57 -7.04 -14.58 3.86
C SER A 57 -7.10 -13.37 2.92
N TYR A 58 -8.13 -13.30 2.08
CA TYR A 58 -8.44 -12.15 1.22
C TYR A 58 -9.37 -11.12 1.89
N GLU A 59 -10.14 -11.50 2.94
CA GLU A 59 -10.90 -10.54 3.74
C GLU A 59 -9.92 -9.64 4.48
N ALA A 60 -9.93 -8.36 4.11
CA ALA A 60 -9.09 -7.27 4.59
C ALA A 60 -8.36 -7.58 5.92
N GLN A 61 -7.13 -8.04 5.84
CA GLN A 61 -6.24 -8.22 7.00
C GLN A 61 -5.97 -6.87 7.70
N ASN A 62 -6.30 -5.77 7.04
CA ASN A 62 -6.05 -4.42 7.50
C ASN A 62 -7.39 -3.69 7.73
N LYS A 63 -7.81 -3.60 8.98
CA LYS A 63 -8.90 -2.72 9.42
C LYS A 63 -8.27 -1.52 10.12
N THR A 64 -7.78 -0.58 9.35
CA THR A 64 -7.13 0.64 9.88
C THR A 64 -8.14 1.68 10.36
N GLY A 65 -9.40 1.56 9.95
CA GLY A 65 -10.45 2.56 10.18
C GLY A 65 -10.57 3.59 9.06
N ASN A 66 -9.89 3.38 7.92
CA ASN A 66 -10.04 4.17 6.70
C ASN A 66 -10.19 3.22 5.50
N GLU A 67 -11.36 3.21 4.86
CA GLU A 67 -11.70 2.28 3.78
C GLU A 67 -10.76 2.38 2.57
N VAL A 68 -10.30 3.59 2.26
CA VAL A 68 -9.37 3.81 1.13
C VAL A 68 -8.01 3.19 1.43
N LEU A 69 -7.49 3.40 2.64
CA LEU A 69 -6.23 2.81 3.08
C LEU A 69 -6.33 1.29 3.17
N ASP A 70 -7.42 0.76 3.72
CA ASP A 70 -7.69 -0.68 3.83
C ASP A 70 -7.67 -1.36 2.45
N THR A 71 -8.26 -0.69 1.48
CA THR A 71 -8.30 -1.09 0.08
C THR A 71 -6.92 -1.15 -0.56
N ILE A 72 -6.13 -0.07 -0.40
CA ILE A 72 -4.75 -0.01 -0.93
C ILE A 72 -3.90 -1.11 -0.28
N LEU A 73 -3.97 -1.22 1.05
CA LEU A 73 -3.19 -2.21 1.80
C LEU A 73 -3.54 -3.64 1.41
N THR A 74 -4.82 -3.94 1.22
CA THR A 74 -5.25 -5.28 0.80
C THR A 74 -4.67 -5.64 -0.57
N SER A 75 -4.76 -4.72 -1.54
CA SER A 75 -4.19 -4.93 -2.88
C SER A 75 -2.66 -5.14 -2.84
N LYS A 76 -1.94 -4.28 -2.07
CA LYS A 76 -0.48 -4.36 -1.97
C LYS A 76 -0.02 -5.57 -1.18
N SER A 77 -0.73 -5.96 -0.11
CA SER A 77 -0.42 -7.17 0.66
C SER A 77 -0.55 -8.42 -0.18
N LEU A 78 -1.60 -8.51 -1.01
CA LEU A 78 -1.79 -9.63 -1.91
C LEU A 78 -0.66 -9.74 -2.94
N TYR A 79 -0.28 -8.61 -3.55
CA TYR A 79 0.85 -8.56 -4.46
C TYR A 79 2.15 -9.00 -3.78
N CYS A 80 2.43 -8.46 -2.59
CA CYS A 80 3.61 -8.80 -1.80
C CYS A 80 3.68 -10.31 -1.50
N GLN A 81 2.57 -10.91 -1.07
CA GLN A 81 2.49 -12.33 -0.79
C GLN A 81 2.84 -13.20 -2.02
N GLN A 82 2.33 -12.83 -3.19
CA GLN A 82 2.61 -13.54 -4.45
C GLN A 82 4.07 -13.43 -4.90
N HIS A 83 4.78 -12.37 -4.46
CA HIS A 83 6.16 -12.09 -4.87
C HIS A 83 7.19 -12.36 -3.76
N GLY A 84 6.80 -13.05 -2.68
CA GLY A 84 7.70 -13.38 -1.58
C GLY A 84 8.20 -12.15 -0.83
N ILE A 85 7.35 -11.12 -0.69
CA ILE A 85 7.65 -9.87 0.03
C ILE A 85 6.86 -9.89 1.34
N THR A 86 7.51 -9.61 2.45
CA THR A 86 6.86 -9.44 3.75
C THR A 86 6.48 -7.98 3.96
N LEU A 87 5.17 -7.69 3.87
CA LEU A 87 4.61 -6.38 4.20
C LEU A 87 3.97 -6.42 5.58
N THR A 88 4.46 -5.60 6.51
CA THR A 88 3.85 -5.41 7.83
C THR A 88 3.26 -4.00 7.94
N CYS A 89 2.10 -3.90 8.58
CA CYS A 89 1.37 -2.64 8.70
C CYS A 89 0.83 -2.44 10.12
N VAL A 90 1.09 -1.25 10.70
CA VAL A 90 0.45 -0.76 11.91
C VAL A 90 -0.09 0.63 11.61
N ALA A 91 -1.39 0.78 11.43
CA ALA A 91 -1.97 2.03 10.95
C ALA A 91 -3.23 2.46 11.73
N ASP A 92 -3.23 3.70 12.20
CA ASP A 92 -4.42 4.44 12.64
C ASP A 92 -4.99 5.18 11.40
N GLY A 93 -5.76 4.48 10.57
CA GLY A 93 -6.33 5.03 9.34
C GLY A 93 -7.38 6.11 9.61
N ALA A 94 -8.09 6.06 10.74
CA ALA A 94 -9.03 7.11 11.12
C ALA A 94 -8.33 8.47 11.33
N ALA A 95 -7.01 8.46 11.55
CA ALA A 95 -6.21 9.68 11.61
C ALA A 95 -6.10 10.43 10.27
N LEU A 96 -6.45 9.78 9.16
CA LEU A 96 -6.32 10.29 7.79
C LEU A 96 -7.60 10.94 7.24
N ASP A 97 -8.67 11.03 8.03
CA ASP A 97 -9.99 11.56 7.60
C ASP A 97 -9.94 13.02 7.07
N PHE A 98 -8.87 13.76 7.36
CA PHE A 98 -8.66 15.11 6.85
C PHE A 98 -8.15 15.15 5.40
N MET A 99 -7.73 14.01 4.85
CA MET A 99 -7.10 13.91 3.53
C MET A 99 -8.12 13.42 2.50
N ASP A 100 -8.06 14.02 1.31
CA ASP A 100 -8.88 13.61 0.17
C ASP A 100 -8.50 12.20 -0.31
N THR A 101 -9.50 11.44 -0.78
CA THR A 101 -9.32 10.07 -1.28
C THR A 101 -8.24 9.96 -2.36
N MET A 102 -8.20 10.92 -3.31
CA MET A 102 -7.20 10.90 -4.39
C MET A 102 -5.79 11.12 -3.87
N ASP A 103 -5.63 11.98 -2.86
CA ASP A 103 -4.35 12.25 -2.23
C ASP A 103 -3.88 11.06 -1.38
N LEU A 104 -4.80 10.37 -0.69
CA LEU A 104 -4.50 9.10 -0.01
C LEU A 104 -4.00 8.05 -1.00
N CYS A 105 -4.72 7.86 -2.11
CA CYS A 105 -4.32 6.92 -3.16
C CYS A 105 -2.94 7.27 -3.73
N SER A 106 -2.70 8.56 -3.98
CA SER A 106 -1.42 9.02 -4.51
C SER A 106 -0.28 8.84 -3.51
N LEU A 107 -0.48 9.22 -2.25
CA LEU A 107 0.54 9.13 -1.21
C LEU A 107 0.94 7.67 -0.93
N PHE A 108 -0.05 6.85 -0.54
CA PHE A 108 0.21 5.45 -0.15
C PHE A 108 0.53 4.57 -1.35
N GLY A 109 -0.12 4.79 -2.51
CA GLY A 109 0.20 4.09 -3.74
C GLY A 109 1.65 4.28 -4.13
N ASN A 110 2.10 5.53 -4.28
CA ASN A 110 3.48 5.83 -4.65
C ASN A 110 4.50 5.35 -3.60
N ALA A 111 4.18 5.50 -2.30
CA ALA A 111 5.09 5.10 -1.23
C ALA A 111 5.30 3.57 -1.22
N LEU A 112 4.22 2.79 -1.33
CA LEU A 112 4.28 1.33 -1.33
C LEU A 112 4.83 0.79 -2.64
N ASP A 113 4.51 1.38 -3.80
CA ASP A 113 5.09 0.98 -5.08
C ASP A 113 6.60 1.18 -5.11
N ASN A 114 7.09 2.31 -4.60
CA ASN A 114 8.53 2.55 -4.48
C ASN A 114 9.22 1.52 -3.57
N ALA A 115 8.59 1.16 -2.45
CA ALA A 115 9.10 0.14 -1.53
C ALA A 115 9.14 -1.25 -2.20
N ILE A 116 8.05 -1.66 -2.84
CA ILE A 116 7.93 -2.95 -3.55
C ILE A 116 8.99 -3.05 -4.65
N GLU A 117 9.08 -2.05 -5.52
CA GLU A 117 10.07 -2.02 -6.60
C GLU A 117 11.52 -2.06 -6.09
N SER A 118 11.76 -1.53 -4.89
CA SER A 118 13.08 -1.57 -4.26
C SER A 118 13.43 -2.98 -3.79
N VAL A 119 12.53 -3.63 -3.05
CA VAL A 119 12.80 -4.96 -2.47
C VAL A 119 12.76 -6.08 -3.52
N GLU A 120 12.03 -5.92 -4.62
CA GLU A 120 12.01 -6.89 -5.74
C GLU A 120 13.39 -7.08 -6.39
N LYS A 121 14.25 -6.07 -6.31
CA LYS A 121 15.63 -6.15 -6.81
C LYS A 121 16.55 -7.01 -5.95
N LEU A 122 16.14 -7.28 -4.70
CA LEU A 122 16.91 -8.11 -3.80
C LEU A 122 16.81 -9.58 -4.21
N PRO A 123 17.94 -10.30 -4.34
CA PRO A 123 17.94 -11.69 -4.77
C PRO A 123 17.32 -12.63 -3.71
N ASP A 124 17.47 -12.28 -2.43
CA ASP A 124 16.99 -13.06 -1.30
C ASP A 124 15.61 -12.58 -0.85
N SER A 125 14.62 -13.48 -0.93
CA SER A 125 13.25 -13.17 -0.52
C SER A 125 13.12 -12.92 0.99
N GLU A 126 13.97 -13.49 1.84
CA GLU A 126 13.95 -13.25 3.28
C GLU A 126 14.32 -11.79 3.63
N GLN A 127 15.03 -11.11 2.74
CA GLN A 127 15.39 -9.70 2.88
C GLN A 127 14.34 -8.75 2.30
N ARG A 128 13.30 -9.25 1.64
CA ARG A 128 12.24 -8.41 1.04
C ARG A 128 11.23 -7.97 2.09
N LEU A 129 11.62 -6.98 2.88
CA LEU A 129 10.83 -6.50 4.02
C LEU A 129 10.34 -5.07 3.78
N ILE A 130 9.05 -4.85 4.05
CA ILE A 130 8.41 -3.53 4.02
C ILE A 130 7.62 -3.33 5.31
N HIS A 131 7.80 -2.18 5.95
CA HIS A 131 7.09 -1.78 7.16
C HIS A 131 6.36 -0.47 6.93
N LEU A 132 5.04 -0.45 7.14
CA LEU A 132 4.23 0.75 7.13
C LEU A 132 3.73 1.05 8.53
N VAL A 133 3.93 2.28 8.98
CA VAL A 133 3.37 2.78 10.23
C VAL A 133 2.63 4.09 9.97
N VAL A 134 1.40 4.19 10.46
CA VAL A 134 0.60 5.43 10.50
C VAL A 134 0.16 5.64 11.94
N ALA A 135 0.63 6.71 12.59
CA ALA A 135 0.36 6.93 14.00
C ALA A 135 0.22 8.42 14.35
N ARG A 136 -0.62 8.71 15.35
CA ARG A 136 -0.71 10.04 15.96
C ARG A 136 0.24 10.13 17.15
N GLN A 137 1.03 11.19 17.22
CA GLN A 137 1.88 11.46 18.36
C GLN A 137 2.05 12.97 18.58
N LYS A 138 1.76 13.45 19.79
CA LYS A 138 2.03 14.84 20.25
C LYS A 138 1.54 15.93 19.29
N GLY A 139 0.29 15.79 18.75
CA GLY A 139 -0.30 16.78 17.84
C GLY A 139 0.15 16.65 16.37
N PHE A 140 0.83 15.58 16.04
CA PHE A 140 1.22 15.23 14.68
C PHE A 140 0.71 13.86 14.29
N LEU A 141 0.37 13.72 13.01
CA LEU A 141 0.25 12.44 12.33
C LEU A 141 1.54 12.19 11.57
N TRP A 142 2.12 11.03 11.75
CA TRP A 142 3.27 10.61 10.99
C TRP A 142 3.01 9.30 10.26
N ILE A 143 3.49 9.26 9.03
CA ILE A 143 3.46 8.09 8.16
C ILE A 143 4.92 7.71 7.94
N ARG A 144 5.24 6.44 8.12
CA ARG A 144 6.58 5.92 7.89
C ARG A 144 6.48 4.66 7.06
N VAL A 145 7.17 4.67 5.92
CA VAL A 145 7.37 3.50 5.08
C VAL A 145 8.86 3.18 5.08
N GLU A 146 9.19 1.99 5.52
CA GLU A 146 10.56 1.48 5.58
C GLU A 146 10.67 0.23 4.74
N ASN A 147 11.74 0.11 3.99
CA ASN A 147 12.03 -1.11 3.24
C ASN A 147 13.54 -1.39 3.17
N THR A 148 13.87 -2.66 3.03
CA THR A 148 15.24 -3.08 2.71
C THR A 148 15.61 -2.62 1.31
N TYR A 149 16.89 -2.26 1.08
CA TYR A 149 17.39 -1.91 -0.24
C TYR A 149 18.85 -2.33 -0.39
N ASP A 150 19.34 -2.39 -1.65
CA ASP A 150 20.67 -2.90 -2.00
C ASP A 150 21.85 -1.92 -1.76
N GLY A 151 21.60 -0.77 -1.15
CA GLY A 151 22.63 0.24 -0.88
C GLY A 151 23.01 1.12 -2.07
N ALA A 152 22.39 0.94 -3.24
CA ALA A 152 22.71 1.69 -4.45
C ALA A 152 22.20 3.15 -4.47
N PHE A 153 21.64 3.62 -3.35
CA PHE A 153 21.08 4.95 -3.25
C PHE A 153 22.10 5.96 -2.71
N GLN A 154 22.49 6.93 -3.52
CA GLN A 154 23.28 8.08 -3.08
C GLN A 154 22.34 9.29 -2.92
N ALA A 155 22.06 9.68 -1.68
CA ALA A 155 21.39 10.92 -1.35
C ALA A 155 22.42 12.07 -1.41
N ASP A 156 22.46 12.82 -2.51
CA ASP A 156 23.29 14.03 -2.66
C ASP A 156 22.55 15.32 -2.31
N GLY A 157 21.49 15.23 -1.50
CA GLY A 157 20.67 16.38 -1.08
C GLY A 157 19.66 16.87 -2.13
N THR A 158 19.64 16.28 -3.30
CA THR A 158 18.62 16.47 -4.33
C THR A 158 17.69 15.26 -4.39
N LEU A 159 16.46 15.43 -4.88
CA LEU A 159 15.52 14.32 -5.11
C LEU A 159 16.23 13.17 -5.83
N PRO A 160 16.08 11.92 -5.38
CA PRO A 160 16.77 10.77 -5.94
C PRO A 160 16.60 10.69 -7.45
N LYS A 161 17.71 10.64 -8.20
CA LYS A 161 17.67 10.32 -9.62
C LYS A 161 17.31 8.84 -9.76
N THR A 162 16.20 8.57 -10.41
CA THR A 162 15.71 7.21 -10.59
C THR A 162 16.61 6.42 -11.55
N THR A 163 16.89 5.16 -11.21
CA THR A 163 17.69 4.22 -12.04
C THR A 163 16.88 3.57 -13.17
N LYS A 164 15.61 3.98 -13.37
CA LYS A 164 14.74 3.37 -14.39
C LYS A 164 15.03 3.92 -15.78
N THR A 165 15.12 3.03 -16.76
CA THR A 165 15.45 3.30 -18.18
C THR A 165 14.35 4.05 -18.94
N ASP A 166 13.16 4.24 -18.38
CA ASP A 166 12.03 4.91 -19.04
C ASP A 166 11.82 6.31 -18.44
N ALA A 167 12.50 7.29 -19.03
CA ALA A 167 12.56 8.69 -18.56
C ALA A 167 11.20 9.41 -18.52
N ARG A 168 10.09 8.78 -18.97
CA ARG A 168 8.76 9.39 -19.04
C ARG A 168 7.87 9.14 -17.83
N CYS A 169 8.20 8.15 -16.95
CA CYS A 169 7.38 7.80 -15.77
C CYS A 169 8.06 8.02 -14.42
N HIS A 170 9.26 8.65 -14.34
CA HIS A 170 10.15 8.56 -13.21
C HIS A 170 10.48 9.90 -12.55
N GLY A 171 10.55 9.87 -11.24
CA GLY A 171 10.67 11.06 -10.39
C GLY A 171 9.31 11.63 -9.95
N TYR A 172 8.22 11.17 -10.59
CA TYR A 172 6.87 11.69 -10.26
C TYR A 172 6.32 11.11 -8.95
N GLY A 173 6.64 9.87 -8.59
CA GLY A 173 6.11 9.23 -7.38
C GLY A 173 6.54 9.95 -6.11
N LEU A 174 7.84 10.15 -5.92
CA LEU A 174 8.36 10.90 -4.77
C LEU A 174 7.91 12.35 -4.80
N LYS A 175 7.96 12.99 -5.97
CA LYS A 175 7.47 14.36 -6.12
C LYS A 175 6.00 14.48 -5.72
N SER A 176 5.15 13.53 -6.12
CA SER A 176 3.74 13.50 -5.75
C SER A 176 3.56 13.36 -4.23
N ILE A 177 4.42 12.59 -3.55
CA ILE A 177 4.41 12.47 -2.09
C ILE A 177 4.76 13.82 -1.44
N TYR A 178 5.79 14.51 -1.92
CA TYR A 178 6.17 15.84 -1.42
C TYR A 178 5.07 16.87 -1.65
N ASP A 179 4.52 16.92 -2.88
CA ASP A 179 3.44 17.85 -3.25
C ASP A 179 2.19 17.60 -2.37
N THR A 180 1.87 16.32 -2.08
CA THR A 180 0.76 15.96 -1.19
C THR A 180 1.07 16.36 0.25
N ALA A 181 2.28 16.13 0.75
CA ALA A 181 2.66 16.52 2.10
C ALA A 181 2.52 18.05 2.27
N GLU A 182 3.04 18.84 1.33
CA GLU A 182 2.97 20.30 1.33
C GLU A 182 1.51 20.81 1.27
N LYS A 183 0.66 20.19 0.42
CA LYS A 183 -0.78 20.54 0.29
C LYS A 183 -1.52 20.51 1.63
N TYR A 184 -1.15 19.58 2.53
CA TYR A 184 -1.74 19.45 3.86
C TYR A 184 -0.92 20.09 4.97
N GLY A 185 0.04 20.96 4.62
CA GLY A 185 0.89 21.68 5.57
C GLY A 185 1.89 20.80 6.32
N GLY A 186 2.18 19.62 5.75
CA GLY A 186 3.12 18.65 6.27
C GLY A 186 4.48 18.73 5.60
N THR A 187 5.36 17.79 5.96
CA THR A 187 6.69 17.63 5.39
C THR A 187 6.95 16.17 5.06
N ALA A 188 7.75 15.91 4.04
CA ALA A 188 8.23 14.57 3.72
C ALA A 188 9.77 14.55 3.76
N GLU A 189 10.33 13.48 4.27
CA GLU A 189 11.78 13.27 4.41
C GLU A 189 12.14 11.85 4.01
N ILE A 190 13.27 11.70 3.34
CA ILE A 190 13.84 10.40 2.98
C ILE A 190 15.19 10.27 3.66
N SER A 191 15.42 9.11 4.26
CA SER A 191 16.71 8.75 4.83
C SER A 191 17.09 7.32 4.47
N THR A 192 18.39 7.07 4.39
CA THR A 192 18.95 5.73 4.16
C THR A 192 19.97 5.43 5.23
N GLN A 193 19.87 4.28 5.86
CA GLN A 193 20.81 3.83 6.89
C GLN A 193 20.90 2.29 6.82
N GLU A 194 22.12 1.75 6.80
CA GLU A 194 22.40 0.30 6.95
C GLU A 194 21.52 -0.60 6.07
N ASN A 195 21.45 -0.35 4.77
CA ASN A 195 20.59 -1.09 3.83
C ASN A 195 19.08 -0.94 4.09
N GLN A 196 18.68 0.10 4.79
CA GLN A 196 17.28 0.45 5.01
C GLN A 196 16.98 1.81 4.38
N PHE A 197 15.94 1.85 3.56
CA PHE A 197 15.36 3.09 3.04
C PHE A 197 14.14 3.44 3.89
N THR A 198 14.04 4.70 4.29
CA THR A 198 12.95 5.21 5.11
C THR A 198 12.37 6.46 4.48
N LEU A 199 11.08 6.42 4.18
CA LEU A 199 10.26 7.60 3.87
C LEU A 199 9.44 7.96 5.10
N LYS A 200 9.55 9.21 5.54
CA LYS A 200 8.73 9.79 6.63
C LYS A 200 7.91 10.94 6.10
N VAL A 201 6.62 10.95 6.41
CA VAL A 201 5.73 12.10 6.15
C VAL A 201 5.09 12.51 7.46
N LEU A 202 5.12 13.82 7.75
CA LEU A 202 4.64 14.39 9.00
C LEU A 202 3.57 15.44 8.69
N PHE A 203 2.40 15.31 9.29
CA PHE A 203 1.31 16.27 9.20
C PHE A 203 0.98 16.87 10.57
N PRO A 204 0.83 18.21 10.67
CA PRO A 204 0.30 18.80 11.89
C PRO A 204 -1.21 18.50 11.99
N ILE A 205 -1.64 17.89 13.11
CA ILE A 205 -3.04 17.68 13.40
C ILE A 205 -3.50 18.65 14.48
N LYS A 206 -4.56 19.41 14.19
CA LYS A 206 -5.17 20.26 15.19
C LYS A 206 -5.74 19.35 16.30
N GLN A 207 -5.29 19.52 17.51
CA GLN A 207 -5.98 18.93 18.66
C GLN A 207 -7.40 19.50 18.67
N LYS A 208 -8.41 18.62 18.61
CA LYS A 208 -9.80 18.98 18.92
C LYS A 208 -9.96 19.17 20.39
#